data_be0fb2ce095b5476ed5e569f375ff7f8
#
_entry.id   be0fb2ce095b5476ed5e569f375ff7f8
#
_cell.length_a   1.000
_cell.length_b   1.000
_cell.length_c   1.000
_cell.angle_alpha   90.00
_cell.angle_beta   90.00
_cell.angle_gamma   90.00
#
_symmetry.space_group_name_H-M   'P 1'
#
loop_
_entity.id
_entity.type
_entity.pdbx_description
1 polymer ?
#
loop_
_entity_poly.entity_id
_entity_poly.type
_entity_poly.pdbx_seq_one_letter_code
_entity_poly.pdbx_strand_id
1 'polypeptide(L)'
;MDIVAWATLSPSEDPSRVLLALRGILYPGDRAETATEENRVVLRASGVSSLRKIKEAAASRRVRSVLKRLLLSQMGKARFELLLNRQALTRGIISFCETDSESPLGAVHLEMITDDPRSLIGYLAPV
;
A
#
# COMPACT_ATOMS: atom_id res chain seq x y z
N MET A 1 -10.15 -11.13 1.09
CA MET A 1 -8.91 -10.40 1.42
C MET A 1 -9.26 -8.98 1.81
N ASP A 2 -8.80 -8.54 2.95
CA ASP A 2 -9.03 -7.19 3.42
C ASP A 2 -7.76 -6.36 3.24
N ILE A 3 -7.93 -5.15 2.74
CA ILE A 3 -6.84 -4.25 2.41
C ILE A 3 -7.09 -2.91 3.09
N VAL A 4 -6.07 -2.41 3.77
CA VAL A 4 -6.12 -1.10 4.44
C VAL A 4 -4.89 -0.30 4.05
N ALA A 5 -5.11 0.87 3.47
CA ALA A 5 -4.05 1.85 3.24
C ALA A 5 -4.26 3.02 4.19
N TRP A 6 -3.21 3.44 4.87
CA TRP A 6 -3.32 4.56 5.79
C TRP A 6 -2.02 5.36 5.86
N ALA A 7 -2.16 6.61 6.25
CA ALA A 7 -1.05 7.51 6.47
C ALA A 7 -1.36 8.44 7.63
N THR A 8 -0.34 8.79 8.40
CA THR A 8 -0.48 9.79 9.46
C THR A 8 -0.70 11.16 8.84
N LEU A 9 -1.46 11.99 9.53
CA LEU A 9 -1.79 13.33 9.09
C LEU A 9 -1.14 14.33 10.05
N SER A 10 -0.24 15.17 9.54
CA SER A 10 0.30 16.26 10.35
C SER A 10 -0.70 17.42 10.43
N PRO A 11 -0.63 18.28 11.47
CA PRO A 11 -1.59 19.38 11.63
C PRO A 11 -1.65 20.34 10.45
N SER A 12 -0.56 20.45 9.68
CA SER A 12 -0.49 21.36 8.53
C SER A 12 -0.91 20.75 7.22
N GLU A 13 -1.20 19.43 7.20
CA GLU A 13 -1.56 18.74 5.97
C GLU A 13 -3.06 18.78 5.69
N ASP A 14 -3.39 18.90 4.41
CA ASP A 14 -4.78 18.79 3.95
C ASP A 14 -5.14 17.30 3.82
N PRO A 15 -6.16 16.82 4.58
CA PRO A 15 -6.61 15.43 4.48
C PRO A 15 -6.98 15.00 3.06
N SER A 16 -7.51 15.89 2.25
CA SER A 16 -7.90 15.58 0.87
C SER A 16 -6.71 15.19 0.01
N ARG A 17 -5.56 15.84 0.21
CA ARG A 17 -4.34 15.52 -0.54
C ARG A 17 -3.77 14.17 -0.13
N VAL A 18 -3.80 13.86 1.16
CA VAL A 18 -3.36 12.56 1.66
C VAL A 18 -4.26 11.46 1.12
N LEU A 19 -5.56 11.69 1.09
CA LEU A 19 -6.52 10.73 0.53
C LEU A 19 -6.28 10.49 -0.96
N LEU A 20 -5.96 11.53 -1.72
CA LEU A 20 -5.60 11.37 -3.14
C LEU A 20 -4.37 10.48 -3.32
N ALA A 21 -3.36 10.63 -2.46
CA ALA A 21 -2.19 9.75 -2.48
C ALA A 21 -2.58 8.31 -2.20
N LEU A 22 -3.44 8.05 -1.21
CA LEU A 22 -3.90 6.70 -0.91
C LEU A 22 -4.68 6.09 -2.08
N ARG A 23 -5.53 6.87 -2.73
CA ARG A 23 -6.27 6.42 -3.92
C ARG A 23 -5.37 6.13 -5.11
N GLY A 24 -4.16 6.67 -5.11
CA GLY A 24 -3.16 6.38 -6.12
C GLY A 24 -2.59 4.98 -6.07
N ILE A 25 -2.75 4.25 -4.95
CA ILE A 25 -2.21 2.90 -4.79
C ILE A 25 -3.26 1.80 -4.87
N LEU A 26 -4.54 2.14 -4.73
CA LEU A 26 -5.62 1.17 -4.78
C LEU A 26 -6.61 1.53 -5.89
N TYR A 27 -7.06 0.52 -6.63
CA TYR A 27 -8.20 0.71 -7.52
C TYR A 27 -9.43 0.91 -6.66
N PRO A 28 -10.16 2.03 -6.85
CA PRO A 28 -11.41 2.21 -6.13
C PRO A 28 -12.42 1.22 -6.66
N GLY A 29 -12.63 0.13 -5.94
CA GLY A 29 -13.77 -0.72 -6.13
C GLY A 29 -15.02 -0.02 -5.59
N ASP A 30 -16.20 -0.54 -5.92
CA ASP A 30 -17.48 0.00 -5.47
C ASP A 30 -17.63 -0.02 -3.94
N ARG A 31 -16.68 -0.62 -3.23
CA ARG A 31 -16.71 -0.79 -1.78
C ARG A 31 -15.53 -0.15 -1.05
N ALA A 32 -14.84 0.80 -1.68
CA ALA A 32 -13.78 1.52 -1.00
C ALA A 32 -14.38 2.49 0.02
N GLU A 33 -14.00 2.34 1.26
CA GLU A 33 -14.44 3.22 2.35
C GLU A 33 -13.28 4.10 2.79
N THR A 34 -13.56 5.38 2.97
CA THR A 34 -12.59 6.35 3.46
C THR A 34 -13.01 6.87 4.82
N ALA A 35 -12.04 7.06 5.70
CA ALA A 35 -12.28 7.63 7.01
C ALA A 35 -11.08 8.46 7.44
N THR A 36 -11.34 9.49 8.25
CA THR A 36 -10.29 10.19 8.98
C THR A 36 -10.45 9.80 10.44
N GLU A 37 -9.49 9.07 10.97
CA GLU A 37 -9.52 8.56 12.34
C GLU A 37 -8.32 9.12 13.08
N GLU A 38 -8.56 9.83 14.19
CA GLU A 38 -7.51 10.46 14.97
C GLU A 38 -6.60 11.31 14.06
N ASN A 39 -5.32 10.96 13.96
CA ASN A 39 -4.35 11.64 13.11
C ASN A 39 -4.01 10.81 11.87
N ARG A 40 -4.97 10.09 11.33
CA ARG A 40 -4.78 9.21 10.17
C ARG A 40 -5.86 9.41 9.14
N VAL A 41 -5.46 9.30 7.88
CA VAL A 41 -6.39 9.09 6.77
C VAL A 41 -6.31 7.61 6.41
N VAL A 42 -7.47 6.96 6.32
CA VAL A 42 -7.57 5.51 6.09
C VAL A 42 -8.45 5.25 4.89
N LEU A 43 -7.99 4.36 4.02
CA LEU A 43 -8.75 3.87 2.87
C LEU A 43 -8.84 2.34 2.98
N ARG A 44 -10.06 1.81 3.07
CA ARG A 44 -10.32 0.38 3.14
C ARG A 44 -10.86 -0.13 1.83
N ALA A 45 -10.36 -1.29 1.41
CA ALA A 45 -10.82 -1.97 0.21
C ALA A 45 -10.82 -3.48 0.44
N SER A 46 -11.39 -4.22 -0.48
CA SER A 46 -11.39 -5.68 -0.43
C SER A 46 -11.14 -6.28 -1.80
N GLY A 47 -10.60 -7.50 -1.81
CA GLY A 47 -10.32 -8.23 -3.03
C GLY A 47 -8.97 -7.91 -3.64
N VAL A 48 -8.34 -8.93 -4.22
CA VAL A 48 -6.99 -8.82 -4.80
C VAL A 48 -6.94 -7.84 -5.97
N SER A 49 -8.04 -7.64 -6.67
CA SER A 49 -8.13 -6.68 -7.80
C SER A 49 -7.90 -5.24 -7.36
N SER A 50 -8.12 -4.91 -6.09
CA SER A 50 -7.82 -3.58 -5.55
C SER A 50 -6.31 -3.27 -5.59
N LEU A 51 -5.47 -4.30 -5.62
CA LEU A 51 -4.01 -4.19 -5.64
C LEU A 51 -3.43 -4.09 -7.06
N ARG A 52 -4.26 -3.94 -8.07
CA ARG A 52 -3.82 -3.93 -9.47
C ARG A 52 -2.78 -2.86 -9.77
N LYS A 53 -2.88 -1.69 -9.17
CA LYS A 53 -1.88 -0.62 -9.34
C LYS A 53 -0.52 -1.01 -8.78
N ILE A 54 -0.49 -1.73 -7.67
CA ILE A 54 0.74 -2.26 -7.09
C ILE A 54 1.35 -3.30 -8.04
N LYS A 55 0.52 -4.20 -8.58
CA LYS A 55 0.96 -5.19 -9.57
C LYS A 55 1.54 -4.53 -10.82
N GLU A 56 0.88 -3.51 -11.34
CA GLU A 56 1.34 -2.77 -12.51
C GLU A 56 2.67 -2.06 -12.24
N ALA A 57 2.83 -1.46 -11.06
CA ALA A 57 4.08 -0.83 -10.66
C ALA A 57 5.22 -1.84 -10.54
N ALA A 58 4.92 -3.07 -10.18
CA ALA A 58 5.90 -4.16 -10.06
C ALA A 58 6.12 -4.89 -11.39
N ALA A 59 5.65 -4.36 -12.51
CA ALA A 59 5.88 -4.96 -13.82
C ALA A 59 7.36 -4.97 -14.20
N SER A 60 8.14 -3.98 -13.75
CA SER A 60 9.58 -4.03 -13.96
C SER A 60 10.20 -5.09 -13.06
N ARG A 61 11.18 -5.83 -13.59
CA ARG A 61 11.85 -6.91 -12.87
C ARG A 61 12.52 -6.43 -11.58
N ARG A 62 13.08 -5.23 -11.61
CA ARG A 62 13.78 -4.66 -10.45
C ARG A 62 12.82 -4.39 -9.29
N VAL A 63 11.69 -3.74 -9.56
CA VAL A 63 10.68 -3.44 -8.54
C VAL A 63 10.03 -4.74 -8.04
N ARG A 64 9.75 -5.67 -8.95
CA ARG A 64 9.16 -6.96 -8.61
C ARG A 64 10.03 -7.76 -7.66
N SER A 65 11.35 -7.76 -7.86
CA SER A 65 12.28 -8.46 -6.98
C SER A 65 12.27 -7.88 -5.56
N VAL A 66 12.24 -6.57 -5.43
CA VAL A 66 12.14 -5.89 -4.13
C VAL A 66 10.81 -6.23 -3.45
N LEU A 67 9.71 -6.14 -4.18
CA LEU A 67 8.38 -6.47 -3.67
C LEU A 67 8.31 -7.90 -3.18
N LYS A 68 8.81 -8.84 -3.98
CA LYS A 68 8.83 -10.26 -3.63
C LYS A 68 9.62 -10.51 -2.35
N ARG A 69 10.79 -9.90 -2.22
CA ARG A 69 11.63 -10.02 -1.02
C ARG A 69 10.90 -9.51 0.21
N LEU A 70 10.25 -8.35 0.11
CA LEU A 70 9.50 -7.77 1.22
C LEU A 70 8.33 -8.67 1.65
N LEU A 71 7.60 -9.23 0.71
CA LEU A 71 6.47 -10.12 1.00
C LEU A 71 6.94 -11.44 1.59
N LEU A 72 7.97 -12.06 1.01
CA LEU A 72 8.50 -13.34 1.51
C LEU A 72 9.05 -13.22 2.93
N SER A 73 9.63 -12.08 3.29
CA SER A 73 10.13 -11.86 4.65
C SER A 73 9.02 -11.85 5.70
N GLN A 74 7.78 -11.72 5.30
CA GLN A 74 6.63 -11.67 6.19
C GLN A 74 5.79 -12.96 6.18
N MET A 75 6.26 -14.00 5.48
CA MET A 75 5.55 -15.29 5.45
C MET A 75 5.39 -15.85 6.87
N GLY A 76 4.23 -16.40 7.15
CA GLY A 76 3.87 -16.89 8.48
C GLY A 76 3.17 -15.86 9.35
N LYS A 77 3.13 -14.61 8.95
CA LYS A 77 2.36 -13.56 9.63
C LYS A 77 0.93 -13.54 9.11
N ALA A 78 -0.02 -13.20 9.98
CA ALA A 78 -1.43 -13.08 9.59
C ALA A 78 -1.68 -11.87 8.69
N ARG A 79 -0.75 -10.94 8.66
CA ARG A 79 -0.89 -9.66 7.96
C ARG A 79 0.40 -9.33 7.24
N PHE A 80 0.28 -8.93 5.99
CA PHE A 80 1.39 -8.38 5.21
C PHE A 80 1.33 -6.87 5.25
N GLU A 81 2.48 -6.23 5.37
CA GLU A 81 2.59 -4.77 5.35
C GLU A 81 3.62 -4.34 4.31
N LEU A 82 3.26 -3.36 3.50
CA LEU A 82 4.16 -2.68 2.60
C LEU A 82 4.18 -1.20 2.97
N LEU A 83 5.36 -0.61 2.94
CA LEU A 83 5.56 0.82 3.16
C LEU A 83 5.89 1.49 1.84
N LEU A 84 5.20 2.58 1.53
CA LEU A 84 5.40 3.31 0.29
C LEU A 84 5.87 4.73 0.57
N ASN A 85 6.75 5.21 -0.30
CA ASN A 85 7.25 6.57 -0.19
C ASN A 85 6.12 7.56 -0.48
N ARG A 86 5.80 8.39 0.50
CA ARG A 86 4.68 9.31 0.44
C ARG A 86 4.88 10.42 -0.59
N GLN A 87 6.10 10.94 -0.71
CA GLN A 87 6.39 11.99 -1.68
C GLN A 87 6.37 11.47 -3.11
N ALA A 88 6.85 10.26 -3.33
CA ALA A 88 6.78 9.62 -4.65
C ALA A 88 5.33 9.45 -5.10
N LEU A 89 4.43 9.08 -4.18
CA LEU A 89 3.01 8.94 -4.48
C LEU A 89 2.36 10.24 -4.94
N THR A 90 2.81 11.39 -4.44
CA THR A 90 2.29 12.68 -4.90
C THR A 90 2.64 12.96 -6.36
N ARG A 91 3.63 12.26 -6.90
CA ARG A 91 4.03 12.31 -8.31
C ARG A 91 3.48 11.14 -9.12
N GLY A 92 2.62 10.34 -8.54
CA GLY A 92 2.08 9.15 -9.18
C GLY A 92 3.05 7.98 -9.27
N ILE A 93 4.11 7.97 -8.47
CA ILE A 93 5.14 6.93 -8.49
C ILE A 93 5.00 6.05 -7.25
N ILE A 94 4.95 4.74 -7.46
CA ILE A 94 4.93 3.76 -6.38
C ILE A 94 6.36 3.32 -6.11
N SER A 95 6.85 3.65 -4.92
CA SER A 95 8.20 3.32 -4.47
C SER A 95 8.11 2.73 -3.06
N PHE A 96 8.70 1.56 -2.86
CA PHE A 96 8.65 0.87 -1.58
C PHE A 96 9.77 1.33 -0.65
N CYS A 97 9.44 1.44 0.64
CA CYS A 97 10.38 1.74 1.71
C CYS A 97 10.56 0.50 2.57
N GLU A 98 11.70 0.38 3.23
CA GLU A 98 11.93 -0.68 4.21
C GLU A 98 11.56 -0.21 5.62
N THR A 99 11.69 1.09 5.89
CA THR A 99 11.34 1.69 7.17
C THR A 99 10.47 2.93 6.98
N ASP A 100 9.66 3.24 7.97
CA ASP A 100 8.78 4.41 7.95
C ASP A 100 9.57 5.72 7.85
N SER A 101 10.76 5.76 8.45
CA SER A 101 11.62 6.95 8.46
C SER A 101 12.25 7.30 7.11
N GLU A 102 12.23 6.38 6.13
CA GLU A 102 12.72 6.66 4.78
C GLU A 102 11.84 7.66 4.01
N SER A 103 10.60 7.82 4.45
CA SER A 103 9.68 8.78 3.84
C SER A 103 9.50 9.98 4.76
N PRO A 104 9.76 11.22 4.31
CA PRO A 104 9.44 12.41 5.07
C PRO A 104 7.97 12.44 5.46
N LEU A 105 7.66 12.86 6.69
CA LEU A 105 6.32 12.86 7.28
C LEU A 105 5.75 11.46 7.50
N GLY A 106 6.57 10.41 7.35
CA GLY A 106 6.15 9.02 7.48
C GLY A 106 5.72 8.40 6.15
N ALA A 107 5.80 7.09 6.07
CA ALA A 107 5.39 6.33 4.88
C ALA A 107 3.87 6.18 4.82
N VAL A 108 3.37 5.81 3.64
CA VAL A 108 2.03 5.27 3.48
C VAL A 108 2.11 3.78 3.81
N HIS A 109 1.25 3.33 4.70
CA HIS A 109 1.18 1.94 5.10
C HIS A 109 0.09 1.23 4.31
N LEU A 110 0.44 0.10 3.70
CA LEU A 110 -0.50 -0.76 3.00
C LEU A 110 -0.52 -2.11 3.71
N GLU A 111 -1.64 -2.44 4.33
CA GLU A 111 -1.82 -3.69 5.05
C GLU A 111 -2.73 -4.62 4.26
N MET A 112 -2.35 -5.87 4.16
CA MET A 112 -3.12 -6.90 3.45
C MET A 112 -3.32 -8.10 4.37
N ILE A 113 -4.57 -8.46 4.60
CA ILE A 113 -4.95 -9.58 5.44
C ILE A 113 -5.54 -10.66 4.53
N THR A 114 -4.87 -11.80 4.46
CA THR A 114 -5.29 -12.90 3.59
C THR A 114 -5.05 -14.24 4.29
N ASP A 115 -5.92 -15.20 4.01
CA ASP A 115 -5.74 -16.59 4.39
C ASP A 115 -4.97 -17.40 3.34
N ASP A 116 -4.66 -16.80 2.19
CA ASP A 116 -3.90 -17.43 1.11
C ASP A 116 -2.70 -16.56 0.68
N PRO A 117 -1.61 -16.56 1.47
CA PRO A 117 -0.43 -15.73 1.18
C PRO A 117 0.24 -16.06 -0.15
N ARG A 118 0.21 -17.31 -0.58
CA ARG A 118 0.84 -17.73 -1.83
C ARG A 118 0.14 -17.12 -3.04
N SER A 119 -1.18 -17.09 -3.03
CA SER A 119 -1.97 -16.43 -4.09
C SER A 119 -1.70 -14.93 -4.12
N LEU A 120 -1.59 -14.29 -2.96
CA LEU A 120 -1.26 -12.88 -2.89
C LEU A 120 0.10 -12.57 -3.51
N ILE A 121 1.13 -13.32 -3.11
CA ILE A 121 2.49 -13.13 -3.63
C ILE A 121 2.54 -13.45 -5.13
N GLY A 122 1.87 -14.50 -5.57
CA GLY A 122 1.82 -14.87 -6.98
C GLY A 122 1.11 -13.84 -7.84
N TYR A 123 0.14 -13.14 -7.28
CA TYR A 123 -0.53 -12.05 -7.99
C TYR A 123 0.34 -10.80 -8.11
N LEU A 124 0.96 -10.38 -6.99
CA LEU A 124 1.73 -9.13 -6.94
C LEU A 124 3.11 -9.26 -7.56
N ALA A 125 3.77 -10.38 -7.36
CA ALA A 125 5.15 -10.61 -7.79
C ALA A 125 5.29 -11.98 -8.47
N PRO A 126 4.66 -12.16 -9.63
CA PRO A 126 4.79 -13.42 -10.38
C PRO A 126 6.25 -13.62 -10.82
N VAL A 127 6.61 -14.88 -10.95
CA VAL A 127 7.95 -15.27 -11.38
C VAL A 127 8.18 -14.92 -12.84
#